data_d3b6f6d3816be66c321272c3f0f38c94
#
_entry.id   d3b6f6d3816be66c321272c3f0f38c94
#
_cell.length_a   1.000
_cell.length_b   1.000
_cell.length_c   1.000
_cell.angle_alpha   90.00
_cell.angle_beta   90.00
_cell.angle_gamma   90.00
#
_symmetry.space_group_name_H-M   'P 1'
#
loop_
_entity.id
_entity.type
_entity.pdbx_description
1 polymer ?
#
loop_
_entity_poly.entity_id
_entity_poly.type
_entity_poly.pdbx_seq_one_letter_code
_entity_poly.pdbx_strand_id
1 'polypeptide(L)'
;MSTAKAVVLALALLAVSAGCLHGLPGLSGATYPKIVPDPAGTMPEPPEYQFPFQDYSVTLPPIPVESPVYAGARSAEKSARIYDGGIGEDEWLSGIYTSMIVDPAQDRFYEDLLSRLREIRADQELDHDEYLELVTVFVQSIDYENLDLVHPKYPIETYVDGRGDCDDRSMLLAGLLSREGYRVSLLYFDSELHMGVGIDCGDEGYANTGYGYIETTNVTLVGIVPTTLRGGTVLSSYPLVMPVGDGTRTYTRCDETRAIWEKLKQMEATLTESGSGIQVLESKLRAEAESLELQRSNLDALLAGGNTRAYNNQVPAYNAAIRSYNQHLVEYREKSDQYNALADLHNYILSHQYDRKGMFELLFG
;
A
#
# COMPACT_ATOMS: atom_id res chain seq x y z
N MET A 1 5.14 15.69 -27.85
CA MET A 1 5.66 14.48 -28.54
C MET A 1 6.13 13.55 -27.43
N SER A 2 5.22 12.68 -27.04
CA SER A 2 5.43 11.71 -25.95
C SER A 2 6.06 10.48 -26.59
N THR A 3 7.30 10.17 -26.21
CA THR A 3 7.93 8.90 -26.55
C THR A 3 7.42 7.85 -25.56
N ALA A 4 6.46 7.04 -26.01
CA ALA A 4 6.11 5.81 -25.34
C ALA A 4 7.39 4.96 -25.20
N LYS A 5 7.85 4.77 -23.96
CA LYS A 5 8.90 3.78 -23.67
C LYS A 5 8.20 2.42 -23.68
N ALA A 6 8.27 1.75 -24.81
CA ALA A 6 7.95 0.35 -24.90
C ALA A 6 8.94 -0.41 -24.00
N VAL A 7 8.43 -1.07 -22.97
CA VAL A 7 9.17 -2.08 -22.22
C VAL A 7 9.38 -3.23 -23.19
N VAL A 8 10.56 -3.30 -23.76
CA VAL A 8 11.00 -4.47 -24.53
C VAL A 8 11.46 -5.50 -23.51
N LEU A 9 10.54 -6.36 -23.08
CA LEU A 9 10.94 -7.66 -22.55
C LEU A 9 11.81 -8.28 -23.66
N ALA A 10 13.08 -8.53 -23.36
CA ALA A 10 14.01 -9.08 -24.33
C ALA A 10 13.53 -10.48 -24.73
N LEU A 11 12.69 -10.56 -25.76
CA LEU A 11 12.40 -11.77 -26.50
C LEU A 11 13.70 -12.15 -27.21
N ALA A 12 14.51 -12.99 -26.59
CA ALA A 12 15.54 -13.74 -27.30
C ALA A 12 14.85 -14.76 -28.21
N LEU A 13 14.30 -14.28 -29.32
CA LEU A 13 13.94 -15.12 -30.46
C LEU A 13 15.26 -15.58 -31.08
N LEU A 14 15.79 -16.73 -30.63
CA LEU A 14 16.74 -17.51 -31.36
C LEU A 14 15.97 -18.11 -32.56
N ALA A 15 16.07 -17.45 -33.72
CA ALA A 15 15.73 -18.05 -35.01
C ALA A 15 16.70 -19.20 -35.23
N VAL A 16 16.33 -20.39 -34.79
CA VAL A 16 16.98 -21.63 -35.25
C VAL A 16 16.50 -21.89 -36.68
N SER A 17 17.42 -21.70 -37.60
CA SER A 17 17.27 -22.12 -39.02
C SER A 17 16.63 -23.50 -39.09
N ALA A 18 15.59 -23.62 -39.94
CA ALA A 18 14.88 -24.87 -40.23
C ALA A 18 15.84 -25.97 -40.70
N GLY A 19 16.34 -26.73 -39.75
CA GLY A 19 17.03 -27.98 -39.96
C GLY A 19 16.28 -29.07 -39.22
N CYS A 20 15.74 -30.03 -39.94
CA CYS A 20 14.96 -31.17 -39.50
C CYS A 20 15.31 -31.71 -38.12
N LEU A 21 14.52 -31.36 -37.10
CA LEU A 21 14.45 -32.07 -35.84
C LEU A 21 13.12 -32.87 -35.84
N HIS A 22 13.10 -33.96 -36.57
CA HIS A 22 12.09 -34.99 -36.40
C HIS A 22 12.48 -35.85 -35.21
N GLY A 23 11.69 -35.76 -34.13
CA GLY A 23 11.59 -36.81 -33.13
C GLY A 23 12.46 -36.72 -31.89
N LEU A 24 12.20 -35.73 -31.02
CA LEU A 24 12.36 -35.94 -29.56
C LEU A 24 10.94 -36.06 -29.00
N PRO A 25 10.51 -37.23 -28.53
CA PRO A 25 9.22 -37.36 -27.87
C PRO A 25 9.35 -36.71 -26.47
N GLY A 26 8.59 -35.64 -26.22
CA GLY A 26 8.37 -35.14 -24.88
C GLY A 26 8.56 -33.65 -24.59
N LEU A 27 8.75 -32.80 -25.60
CA LEU A 27 8.83 -31.34 -25.40
C LEU A 27 7.64 -30.65 -26.06
N SER A 28 6.45 -30.92 -25.54
CA SER A 28 5.26 -30.10 -25.81
C SER A 28 5.01 -29.21 -24.61
N GLY A 29 4.77 -27.92 -24.84
CA GLY A 29 4.42 -26.99 -23.79
C GLY A 29 5.51 -25.94 -23.48
N ALA A 30 5.62 -25.55 -22.21
CA ALA A 30 6.63 -24.63 -21.70
C ALA A 30 7.44 -25.25 -20.56
N THR A 31 8.67 -24.77 -20.37
CA THR A 31 9.40 -24.96 -19.12
C THR A 31 9.53 -23.62 -18.41
N TYR A 32 9.30 -23.65 -17.12
CA TYR A 32 9.28 -22.49 -16.25
C TYR A 32 10.54 -22.39 -15.39
N PRO A 33 10.81 -21.23 -14.78
CA PRO A 33 11.90 -21.03 -13.85
C PRO A 33 11.93 -22.12 -12.78
N LYS A 34 13.13 -22.55 -12.42
CA LYS A 34 13.36 -23.54 -11.36
C LYS A 34 14.68 -23.29 -10.66
N ILE A 35 14.68 -23.40 -9.33
CA ILE A 35 15.90 -23.33 -8.53
C ILE A 35 16.67 -24.65 -8.68
N VAL A 36 17.93 -24.52 -9.05
CA VAL A 36 18.90 -25.61 -8.94
C VAL A 36 19.90 -25.20 -7.85
N PRO A 37 19.87 -25.81 -6.66
CA PRO A 37 20.76 -25.42 -5.57
C PRO A 37 22.23 -25.45 -5.97
N ASP A 38 22.98 -24.40 -5.67
CA ASP A 38 24.43 -24.31 -5.89
C ASP A 38 25.20 -24.66 -4.61
N PRO A 39 25.81 -25.85 -4.49
CA PRO A 39 26.51 -26.26 -3.29
C PRO A 39 27.73 -25.39 -2.93
N ALA A 40 28.29 -24.65 -3.90
CA ALA A 40 29.41 -23.73 -3.69
C ALA A 40 28.95 -22.29 -3.45
N GLY A 41 27.64 -22.04 -3.55
CA GLY A 41 27.06 -20.72 -3.43
C GLY A 41 27.09 -20.18 -2.00
N THR A 42 27.22 -18.86 -1.90
CA THR A 42 27.18 -18.12 -0.63
C THR A 42 25.97 -17.17 -0.61
N MET A 43 25.58 -16.76 0.57
CA MET A 43 24.54 -15.75 0.76
C MET A 43 24.98 -14.73 1.82
N PRO A 44 24.43 -13.50 1.80
CA PRO A 44 24.55 -12.57 2.91
C PRO A 44 23.79 -13.11 4.13
N GLU A 45 24.07 -12.57 5.31
CA GLU A 45 23.26 -12.84 6.49
C GLU A 45 21.88 -12.18 6.31
N PRO A 46 20.76 -12.92 6.48
CA PRO A 46 19.43 -12.34 6.40
C PRO A 46 19.24 -11.26 7.47
N PRO A 47 18.50 -10.18 7.18
CA PRO A 47 18.27 -9.12 8.16
C PRO A 47 17.35 -9.59 9.30
N GLU A 48 17.43 -8.90 10.43
CA GLU A 48 16.37 -8.85 11.43
C GLU A 48 15.31 -7.87 10.95
N TYR A 49 14.04 -8.25 11.05
CA TYR A 49 12.94 -7.38 10.69
C TYR A 49 12.26 -6.81 11.93
N GLN A 50 12.02 -5.49 11.92
CA GLN A 50 11.27 -4.80 12.97
C GLN A 50 10.15 -3.99 12.32
N PHE A 51 8.92 -4.18 12.79
CA PHE A 51 7.77 -3.49 12.24
C PHE A 51 6.66 -3.31 13.28
N PRO A 52 5.85 -2.25 13.17
CA PRO A 52 4.70 -2.04 14.04
C PRO A 52 3.57 -2.98 13.62
N PHE A 53 2.84 -3.51 14.60
CA PHE A 53 1.61 -4.27 14.37
C PHE A 53 0.66 -4.07 15.55
N GLN A 54 -0.58 -3.67 15.29
CA GLN A 54 -1.52 -3.25 16.33
C GLN A 54 -0.87 -2.20 17.27
N ASP A 55 -0.90 -2.40 18.57
CA ASP A 55 -0.34 -1.49 19.58
C ASP A 55 1.08 -1.85 20.03
N TYR A 56 1.77 -2.80 19.34
CA TYR A 56 3.10 -3.25 19.69
C TYR A 56 4.07 -3.26 18.50
N SER A 57 5.36 -3.43 18.79
CA SER A 57 6.40 -3.62 17.78
C SER A 57 6.81 -5.09 17.73
N VAL A 58 6.81 -5.66 16.53
CA VAL A 58 7.27 -7.02 16.26
C VAL A 58 8.75 -6.99 15.93
N THR A 59 9.51 -7.90 16.51
CA THR A 59 10.90 -8.22 16.11
C THR A 59 10.93 -9.65 15.61
N LEU A 60 11.26 -9.83 14.33
CA LEU A 60 11.43 -11.12 13.68
C LEU A 60 12.93 -11.34 13.46
N PRO A 61 13.60 -12.18 14.29
CA PRO A 61 15.02 -12.47 14.11
C PRO A 61 15.26 -13.27 12.81
N PRO A 62 16.48 -13.22 12.25
CA PRO A 62 16.82 -13.99 11.07
C PRO A 62 16.50 -15.48 11.24
N ILE A 63 15.81 -16.06 10.25
CA ILE A 63 15.62 -17.51 10.19
C ILE A 63 16.80 -18.19 9.50
N PRO A 64 17.04 -19.48 9.76
CA PRO A 64 18.00 -20.27 8.99
C PRO A 64 17.57 -20.35 7.51
N VAL A 65 18.49 -20.01 6.60
CA VAL A 65 18.28 -20.13 5.15
C VAL A 65 19.42 -20.97 4.55
N GLU A 66 19.09 -21.83 3.61
CA GLU A 66 20.07 -22.68 2.94
C GLU A 66 20.80 -21.89 1.84
N SER A 67 22.08 -21.55 2.07
CA SER A 67 22.92 -20.81 1.09
C SER A 67 22.90 -21.40 -0.32
N PRO A 68 22.95 -22.74 -0.52
CA PRO A 68 22.85 -23.33 -1.86
C PRO A 68 21.55 -23.01 -2.57
N VAL A 69 20.42 -22.96 -1.85
CA VAL A 69 19.11 -22.65 -2.43
C VAL A 69 19.04 -21.18 -2.82
N TYR A 70 19.47 -20.27 -1.95
CA TYR A 70 19.54 -18.85 -2.25
C TYR A 70 20.44 -18.57 -3.46
N ALA A 71 21.65 -19.14 -3.50
CA ALA A 71 22.58 -18.95 -4.61
C ALA A 71 22.02 -19.53 -5.93
N GLY A 72 21.35 -20.69 -5.85
CA GLY A 72 20.64 -21.28 -6.96
C GLY A 72 19.49 -20.40 -7.48
N ALA A 73 18.71 -19.79 -6.59
CA ALA A 73 17.66 -18.83 -6.94
C ALA A 73 18.21 -17.61 -7.67
N ARG A 74 19.30 -17.04 -7.17
CA ARG A 74 19.97 -15.88 -7.79
C ARG A 74 20.53 -16.17 -9.18
N SER A 75 21.01 -17.37 -9.42
CA SER A 75 21.60 -17.78 -10.70
C SER A 75 20.59 -18.43 -11.67
N ALA A 76 19.36 -18.68 -11.21
CA ALA A 76 18.33 -19.30 -12.03
C ALA A 76 17.96 -18.45 -13.25
N GLU A 77 17.68 -19.10 -14.38
CA GLU A 77 17.04 -18.44 -15.54
C GLU A 77 15.59 -18.15 -15.18
N LYS A 78 15.22 -16.86 -15.07
CA LYS A 78 13.90 -16.39 -14.61
C LYS A 78 12.96 -16.09 -15.79
N SER A 79 13.03 -16.91 -16.86
CA SER A 79 12.21 -16.79 -18.04
C SER A 79 11.63 -18.16 -18.44
N ALA A 80 10.46 -18.17 -19.08
CA ALA A 80 9.91 -19.40 -19.63
C ALA A 80 10.54 -19.71 -20.99
N ARG A 81 10.70 -21.01 -21.29
CA ARG A 81 11.01 -21.49 -22.65
C ARG A 81 9.77 -22.14 -23.23
N ILE A 82 9.24 -21.58 -24.30
CA ILE A 82 8.04 -22.06 -24.97
C ILE A 82 8.47 -22.89 -26.17
N TYR A 83 7.99 -24.13 -26.27
CA TYR A 83 8.34 -25.09 -27.31
C TYR A 83 7.26 -25.27 -28.37
N ASP A 84 6.02 -24.90 -28.11
CA ASP A 84 4.95 -24.81 -29.07
C ASP A 84 4.23 -23.46 -28.97
N GLY A 85 3.63 -23.01 -30.08
CA GLY A 85 2.95 -21.71 -30.14
C GLY A 85 1.51 -21.75 -29.60
N GLY A 86 1.13 -22.79 -28.84
CA GLY A 86 -0.22 -22.95 -28.32
C GLY A 86 -0.48 -22.28 -26.96
N ILE A 87 0.56 -21.80 -26.28
CA ILE A 87 0.46 -21.18 -24.95
C ILE A 87 0.25 -19.67 -25.12
N GLY A 88 -0.84 -19.15 -24.55
CA GLY A 88 -1.15 -17.71 -24.52
C GLY A 88 -0.19 -16.92 -23.62
N GLU A 89 -0.11 -15.60 -23.85
CA GLU A 89 0.76 -14.70 -23.06
C GLU A 89 0.43 -14.75 -21.58
N ASP A 90 -0.85 -14.64 -21.22
CA ASP A 90 -1.32 -14.70 -19.82
C ASP A 90 -0.96 -16.02 -19.16
N GLU A 91 -1.01 -17.12 -19.89
CA GLU A 91 -0.72 -18.47 -19.38
C GLU A 91 0.77 -18.64 -19.09
N TRP A 92 1.67 -18.25 -20.00
CA TRP A 92 3.10 -18.37 -19.73
C TRP A 92 3.59 -17.38 -18.69
N LEU A 93 3.03 -16.16 -18.64
CA LEU A 93 3.35 -15.18 -17.62
C LEU A 93 2.92 -15.67 -16.23
N SER A 94 1.68 -16.17 -16.11
CA SER A 94 1.19 -16.83 -14.88
C SER A 94 2.09 -18.01 -14.49
N GLY A 95 2.53 -18.81 -15.44
CA GLY A 95 3.42 -19.94 -15.21
C GLY A 95 4.80 -19.53 -14.68
N ILE A 96 5.36 -18.40 -15.11
CA ILE A 96 6.62 -17.87 -14.59
C ILE A 96 6.47 -17.55 -13.09
N TYR A 97 5.55 -16.65 -12.75
CA TYR A 97 5.39 -16.18 -11.37
C TYR A 97 4.97 -17.29 -10.41
N THR A 98 3.99 -18.10 -10.81
CA THR A 98 3.52 -19.19 -9.95
C THR A 98 4.59 -20.26 -9.73
N SER A 99 5.37 -20.64 -10.76
CA SER A 99 6.47 -21.60 -10.60
C SER A 99 7.55 -21.11 -9.65
N MET A 100 7.85 -19.80 -9.67
CA MET A 100 8.82 -19.20 -8.75
C MET A 100 8.32 -19.21 -7.31
N ILE A 101 7.02 -19.04 -7.08
CA ILE A 101 6.42 -19.07 -5.73
C ILE A 101 6.39 -20.49 -5.16
N VAL A 102 6.00 -21.48 -5.98
CA VAL A 102 5.79 -22.85 -5.50
C VAL A 102 7.00 -23.77 -5.71
N ASP A 103 8.17 -23.24 -6.06
CA ASP A 103 9.39 -24.05 -6.26
C ASP A 103 9.72 -24.79 -4.96
N PRO A 104 9.77 -26.15 -4.98
CA PRO A 104 9.93 -26.97 -3.78
C PRO A 104 11.28 -26.81 -3.12
N ALA A 105 12.29 -26.25 -3.79
CA ALA A 105 13.57 -25.94 -3.15
C ALA A 105 13.43 -24.89 -2.03
N GLN A 106 12.34 -24.10 -2.03
CA GLN A 106 12.05 -23.09 -1.00
C GLN A 106 11.15 -23.60 0.14
N ASP A 107 10.68 -24.84 0.13
CA ASP A 107 9.68 -25.30 1.11
C ASP A 107 10.20 -25.19 2.54
N ARG A 108 11.46 -25.50 2.79
CA ARG A 108 12.07 -25.35 4.11
C ARG A 108 12.16 -23.89 4.55
N PHE A 109 12.55 -22.99 3.65
CA PHE A 109 12.56 -21.54 3.91
C PHE A 109 11.18 -21.03 4.34
N TYR A 110 10.14 -21.42 3.61
CA TYR A 110 8.78 -21.03 3.95
C TYR A 110 8.34 -21.59 5.30
N GLU A 111 8.62 -22.87 5.59
CA GLU A 111 8.22 -23.48 6.85
C GLU A 111 8.95 -22.85 8.04
N ASP A 112 10.24 -22.58 7.94
CA ASP A 112 11.03 -21.92 8.99
C ASP A 112 10.50 -20.50 9.25
N LEU A 113 10.16 -19.73 8.19
CA LEU A 113 9.58 -18.38 8.31
C LEU A 113 8.18 -18.41 8.91
N LEU A 114 7.30 -19.28 8.40
CA LEU A 114 5.94 -19.43 8.90
C LEU A 114 5.92 -19.94 10.35
N SER A 115 6.86 -20.80 10.73
CA SER A 115 6.99 -21.24 12.14
C SER A 115 7.20 -20.06 13.08
N ARG A 116 8.05 -19.11 12.71
CA ARG A 116 8.28 -17.88 13.51
C ARG A 116 7.07 -16.97 13.56
N LEU A 117 6.39 -16.78 12.43
CA LEU A 117 5.17 -15.97 12.39
C LEU A 117 4.02 -16.61 13.19
N ARG A 118 3.92 -17.96 13.20
CA ARG A 118 2.95 -18.70 14.01
C ARG A 118 3.27 -18.62 15.51
N GLU A 119 4.55 -18.57 15.91
CA GLU A 119 4.95 -18.31 17.30
C GLU A 119 4.44 -16.93 17.75
N ILE A 120 4.64 -15.88 16.96
CA ILE A 120 4.10 -14.54 17.25
C ILE A 120 2.59 -14.57 17.35
N ARG A 121 1.91 -15.25 16.41
CA ARG A 121 0.46 -15.45 16.46
C ARG A 121 -0.01 -16.05 17.78
N ALA A 122 0.70 -17.10 18.24
CA ALA A 122 0.32 -17.80 19.47
C ALA A 122 0.59 -16.93 20.71
N ASP A 123 1.73 -16.23 20.76
CA ASP A 123 2.13 -15.37 21.86
C ASP A 123 1.21 -14.15 22.02
N GLN A 124 0.67 -13.65 20.91
CA GLN A 124 -0.24 -12.49 20.87
C GLN A 124 -1.71 -12.87 20.76
N GLU A 125 -2.04 -14.17 20.80
CA GLU A 125 -3.41 -14.72 20.73
C GLU A 125 -4.19 -14.23 19.49
N LEU A 126 -3.51 -14.02 18.34
CA LEU A 126 -4.12 -13.50 17.12
C LEU A 126 -5.09 -14.49 16.49
N ASP A 127 -6.24 -14.01 16.08
CA ASP A 127 -7.17 -14.80 15.28
C ASP A 127 -6.66 -15.08 13.86
N HIS A 128 -7.47 -15.65 12.97
CA HIS A 128 -7.05 -15.97 11.62
C HIS A 128 -6.83 -14.74 10.75
N ASP A 129 -7.68 -13.74 10.92
CA ASP A 129 -7.63 -12.50 10.13
C ASP A 129 -6.50 -11.60 10.62
N GLU A 130 -6.33 -11.45 11.93
CA GLU A 130 -5.22 -10.73 12.55
C GLU A 130 -3.86 -11.36 12.18
N TYR A 131 -3.81 -12.69 12.08
CA TYR A 131 -2.59 -13.37 11.64
C TYR A 131 -2.27 -13.11 10.16
N LEU A 132 -3.27 -13.10 9.28
CA LEU A 132 -3.09 -12.70 7.89
C LEU A 132 -2.57 -11.26 7.81
N GLU A 133 -3.12 -10.35 8.61
CA GLU A 133 -2.69 -8.96 8.70
C GLU A 133 -1.23 -8.86 9.17
N LEU A 134 -0.83 -9.64 10.19
CA LEU A 134 0.56 -9.73 10.65
C LEU A 134 1.52 -10.13 9.52
N VAL A 135 1.20 -11.21 8.79
CA VAL A 135 1.99 -11.69 7.65
C VAL A 135 2.08 -10.62 6.55
N THR A 136 0.97 -9.93 6.30
CA THR A 136 0.91 -8.85 5.32
C THR A 136 1.78 -7.68 5.72
N VAL A 137 1.65 -7.18 6.96
CA VAL A 137 2.46 -6.04 7.46
C VAL A 137 3.94 -6.40 7.49
N PHE A 138 4.31 -7.62 7.85
CA PHE A 138 5.70 -8.09 7.74
C PHE A 138 6.24 -7.88 6.33
N VAL A 139 5.55 -8.37 5.28
CA VAL A 139 6.02 -8.22 3.90
C VAL A 139 5.99 -6.76 3.44
N GLN A 140 4.98 -6.00 3.83
CA GLN A 140 4.89 -4.57 3.57
C GLN A 140 5.99 -3.75 4.25
N SER A 141 6.63 -4.27 5.30
CA SER A 141 7.74 -3.62 6.01
C SER A 141 9.11 -3.87 5.37
N ILE A 142 9.23 -4.84 4.47
CA ILE A 142 10.46 -5.08 3.70
C ILE A 142 10.78 -3.83 2.87
N ASP A 143 12.05 -3.43 2.78
CA ASP A 143 12.44 -2.23 2.04
C ASP A 143 12.03 -2.32 0.57
N TYR A 144 11.39 -1.25 0.07
CA TYR A 144 11.03 -1.16 -1.34
C TYR A 144 12.23 -0.66 -2.17
N GLU A 145 12.63 -1.44 -3.14
CA GLU A 145 13.66 -1.09 -4.11
C GLU A 145 13.04 -1.10 -5.52
N ASN A 146 13.01 0.08 -6.18
CA ASN A 146 12.57 0.12 -7.57
C ASN A 146 13.69 -0.41 -8.47
N LEU A 147 13.51 -1.61 -8.99
CA LEU A 147 14.46 -2.30 -9.85
C LEU A 147 13.95 -2.29 -11.30
N ASP A 148 13.87 -1.11 -11.91
CA ASP A 148 13.50 -0.97 -13.32
C ASP A 148 14.29 -1.97 -14.19
N LEU A 149 13.57 -2.86 -14.91
CA LEU A 149 14.10 -3.80 -15.89
C LEU A 149 14.95 -4.97 -15.34
N VAL A 150 14.79 -5.34 -14.08
CA VAL A 150 15.41 -6.55 -13.51
C VAL A 150 14.38 -7.68 -13.47
N HIS A 151 14.83 -8.92 -13.65
CA HIS A 151 13.96 -10.09 -13.48
C HIS A 151 13.48 -10.21 -12.04
N PRO A 152 12.25 -10.71 -11.81
CA PRO A 152 11.71 -10.86 -10.47
C PRO A 152 12.60 -11.77 -9.60
N LYS A 153 12.62 -11.49 -8.31
CA LYS A 153 13.32 -12.32 -7.32
C LYS A 153 12.45 -13.49 -6.90
N TYR A 154 13.07 -14.64 -6.64
CA TYR A 154 12.38 -15.67 -5.87
C TYR A 154 12.09 -15.19 -4.44
N PRO A 155 11.01 -15.64 -3.80
CA PRO A 155 10.67 -15.25 -2.42
C PRO A 155 11.81 -15.37 -1.40
N ILE A 156 12.65 -16.42 -1.51
CA ILE A 156 13.86 -16.58 -0.68
C ILE A 156 14.88 -15.46 -0.89
N GLU A 157 15.01 -14.93 -2.13
CA GLU A 157 15.91 -13.80 -2.43
C GLU A 157 15.38 -12.51 -1.79
N THR A 158 14.07 -12.24 -1.92
CA THR A 158 13.41 -11.06 -1.34
C THR A 158 13.61 -11.02 0.17
N TYR A 159 13.42 -12.16 0.84
CA TYR A 159 13.63 -12.27 2.27
C TYR A 159 15.10 -12.06 2.67
N VAL A 160 16.05 -12.74 2.02
CA VAL A 160 17.48 -12.65 2.38
C VAL A 160 18.07 -11.29 2.05
N ASP A 161 17.68 -10.70 0.92
CA ASP A 161 18.16 -9.37 0.52
C ASP A 161 17.53 -8.24 1.37
N GLY A 162 16.40 -8.50 2.05
CA GLY A 162 15.66 -7.52 2.85
C GLY A 162 15.03 -6.40 2.04
N ARG A 163 14.86 -6.59 0.72
CA ARG A 163 14.35 -5.59 -0.21
C ARG A 163 13.81 -6.21 -1.50
N GLY A 164 12.84 -5.55 -2.09
CA GLY A 164 12.24 -5.97 -3.34
C GLY A 164 11.27 -4.92 -3.89
N ASP A 165 10.87 -5.07 -5.14
CA ASP A 165 9.83 -4.24 -5.76
C ASP A 165 8.42 -4.84 -5.59
N CYS A 166 7.45 -4.40 -6.40
CA CYS A 166 6.06 -4.82 -6.23
C CYS A 166 5.83 -6.30 -6.52
N ASP A 167 6.47 -6.88 -7.52
CA ASP A 167 6.31 -8.29 -7.87
C ASP A 167 7.08 -9.20 -6.90
N ASP A 168 8.29 -8.84 -6.50
CA ASP A 168 9.09 -9.56 -5.53
C ASP A 168 8.35 -9.76 -4.19
N ARG A 169 7.79 -8.66 -3.68
CA ARG A 169 7.07 -8.65 -2.39
C ARG A 169 5.71 -9.33 -2.50
N SER A 170 5.03 -9.17 -3.64
CA SER A 170 3.75 -9.84 -3.89
C SER A 170 3.93 -11.36 -3.99
N MET A 171 5.00 -11.83 -4.63
CA MET A 171 5.29 -13.26 -4.67
C MET A 171 5.60 -13.86 -3.29
N LEU A 172 6.38 -13.14 -2.47
CA LEU A 172 6.65 -13.58 -1.11
C LEU A 172 5.37 -13.67 -0.28
N LEU A 173 4.53 -12.62 -0.32
CA LEU A 173 3.26 -12.59 0.42
C LEU A 173 2.30 -13.68 -0.05
N ALA A 174 2.10 -13.82 -1.35
CA ALA A 174 1.21 -14.85 -1.90
C ALA A 174 1.71 -16.27 -1.56
N GLY A 175 3.04 -16.48 -1.56
CA GLY A 175 3.66 -17.74 -1.17
C GLY A 175 3.46 -18.10 0.31
N LEU A 176 3.53 -17.12 1.20
CA LEU A 176 3.25 -17.31 2.63
C LEU A 176 1.77 -17.59 2.87
N LEU A 177 0.88 -16.76 2.34
CA LEU A 177 -0.56 -16.89 2.58
C LEU A 177 -1.14 -18.17 1.95
N SER A 178 -0.67 -18.60 0.78
CA SER A 178 -1.13 -19.84 0.16
C SER A 178 -0.77 -21.07 1.01
N ARG A 179 0.41 -21.10 1.64
CA ARG A 179 0.84 -22.18 2.53
C ARG A 179 0.08 -22.18 3.86
N GLU A 180 -0.49 -21.05 4.26
CA GLU A 180 -1.42 -20.96 5.39
C GLU A 180 -2.87 -21.33 5.00
N GLY A 181 -3.07 -21.75 3.75
CA GLY A 181 -4.34 -22.24 3.24
C GLY A 181 -5.34 -21.14 2.85
N TYR A 182 -4.89 -19.89 2.73
CA TYR A 182 -5.75 -18.83 2.19
C TYR A 182 -5.91 -18.95 0.69
N ARG A 183 -7.09 -18.58 0.18
CA ARG A 183 -7.33 -18.45 -1.25
C ARG A 183 -6.78 -17.11 -1.73
N VAL A 184 -5.63 -17.18 -2.39
CA VAL A 184 -4.86 -16.01 -2.84
C VAL A 184 -4.55 -16.05 -4.31
N SER A 185 -4.28 -14.89 -4.91
CA SER A 185 -3.79 -14.73 -6.27
C SER A 185 -2.77 -13.60 -6.33
N LEU A 186 -1.96 -13.57 -7.40
CA LEU A 186 -1.31 -12.34 -7.81
C LEU A 186 -2.28 -11.56 -8.69
N LEU A 187 -2.26 -10.24 -8.57
CA LEU A 187 -3.02 -9.30 -9.41
C LEU A 187 -2.01 -8.45 -10.17
N TYR A 188 -1.79 -8.77 -11.46
CA TYR A 188 -0.83 -8.09 -12.31
C TYR A 188 -1.51 -7.05 -13.20
N PHE A 189 -1.06 -5.81 -13.11
CA PHE A 189 -1.56 -4.65 -13.84
C PHE A 189 -0.53 -4.24 -14.90
N ASP A 190 -0.69 -4.74 -16.11
CA ASP A 190 0.26 -4.50 -17.20
C ASP A 190 0.39 -3.02 -17.55
N SER A 191 -0.72 -2.30 -17.63
CA SER A 191 -0.73 -0.87 -18.00
C SER A 191 -0.01 0.01 -16.99
N GLU A 192 -0.09 -0.34 -15.70
CA GLU A 192 0.52 0.39 -14.60
C GLU A 192 1.89 -0.17 -14.20
N LEU A 193 2.32 -1.28 -14.81
CA LEU A 193 3.54 -2.01 -14.46
C LEU A 193 3.61 -2.27 -12.95
N HIS A 194 2.52 -2.82 -12.41
CA HIS A 194 2.36 -3.02 -10.97
C HIS A 194 1.79 -4.40 -10.66
N MET A 195 2.17 -4.94 -9.52
CA MET A 195 1.65 -6.17 -8.97
C MET A 195 1.25 -6.01 -7.51
N GLY A 196 0.06 -6.52 -7.17
CA GLY A 196 -0.40 -6.68 -5.81
C GLY A 196 -0.85 -8.12 -5.56
N VAL A 197 -1.36 -8.37 -4.36
CA VAL A 197 -1.91 -9.67 -3.99
C VAL A 197 -3.42 -9.59 -3.87
N GLY A 198 -4.12 -10.62 -4.36
CA GLY A 198 -5.55 -10.81 -4.16
C GLY A 198 -5.81 -11.77 -3.02
N ILE A 199 -6.75 -11.44 -2.15
CA ILE A 199 -7.25 -12.30 -1.06
C ILE A 199 -8.76 -12.48 -1.18
N ASP A 200 -9.27 -13.69 -1.01
CA ASP A 200 -10.71 -13.93 -1.01
C ASP A 200 -11.36 -13.29 0.21
N CYS A 201 -12.24 -12.31 -0.02
CA CYS A 201 -13.06 -11.62 0.98
C CYS A 201 -14.49 -12.16 1.08
N GLY A 202 -14.83 -13.19 0.30
CA GLY A 202 -16.20 -13.73 0.25
C GLY A 202 -17.18 -12.86 -0.56
N ASP A 203 -16.69 -11.86 -1.30
CA ASP A 203 -17.49 -10.97 -2.16
C ASP A 203 -16.92 -10.87 -3.60
N GLU A 204 -17.44 -9.94 -4.41
CA GLU A 204 -16.98 -9.75 -5.79
C GLU A 204 -15.54 -9.24 -5.89
N GLY A 205 -15.00 -8.67 -4.82
CA GLY A 205 -13.63 -8.17 -4.74
C GLY A 205 -13.34 -6.97 -5.65
N TYR A 206 -12.04 -6.64 -5.78
CA TYR A 206 -11.58 -5.58 -6.67
C TYR A 206 -11.96 -5.88 -8.11
N ALA A 207 -12.61 -4.92 -8.78
CA ALA A 207 -13.00 -5.00 -10.19
C ALA A 207 -13.70 -6.33 -10.58
N ASN A 208 -14.47 -6.95 -9.67
CA ASN A 208 -15.13 -8.25 -9.85
C ASN A 208 -14.17 -9.42 -10.11
N THR A 209 -12.96 -9.36 -9.60
CA THR A 209 -11.98 -10.46 -9.69
C THR A 209 -12.28 -11.61 -8.74
N GLY A 210 -13.17 -11.42 -7.76
CA GLY A 210 -13.40 -12.34 -6.63
C GLY A 210 -12.33 -12.24 -5.55
N TYR A 211 -11.48 -11.22 -5.59
CA TYR A 211 -10.41 -11.00 -4.61
C TYR A 211 -10.38 -9.55 -4.14
N GLY A 212 -10.28 -9.34 -2.83
CA GLY A 212 -9.88 -8.06 -2.26
C GLY A 212 -8.40 -7.79 -2.53
N TYR A 213 -8.05 -6.53 -2.73
CA TYR A 213 -6.69 -6.12 -3.08
C TYR A 213 -5.80 -5.95 -1.83
N ILE A 214 -4.57 -6.40 -1.90
CA ILE A 214 -3.51 -6.13 -0.92
C ILE A 214 -2.37 -5.43 -1.63
N GLU A 215 -2.09 -4.20 -1.20
CA GLU A 215 -0.90 -3.44 -1.61
C GLU A 215 0.34 -3.98 -0.93
N THR A 216 1.46 -4.08 -1.65
CA THR A 216 2.72 -4.59 -1.09
C THR A 216 3.84 -3.56 -1.05
N THR A 217 3.69 -2.40 -1.72
CA THR A 217 4.75 -1.38 -1.77
C THR A 217 4.74 -0.40 -0.60
N ASN A 218 3.61 -0.30 0.10
CA ASN A 218 3.43 0.50 1.32
C ASN A 218 2.62 -0.30 2.34
N VAL A 219 2.73 0.09 3.61
CA VAL A 219 1.84 -0.45 4.67
C VAL A 219 0.45 0.12 4.46
N THR A 220 -0.51 -0.75 4.17
CA THR A 220 -1.92 -0.43 3.99
C THR A 220 -2.79 -1.56 4.52
N LEU A 221 -4.05 -1.24 4.82
CA LEU A 221 -5.05 -2.22 5.23
C LEU A 221 -5.32 -3.24 4.12
N VAL A 222 -5.53 -4.49 4.52
CA VAL A 222 -5.95 -5.57 3.61
C VAL A 222 -7.32 -5.28 3.03
N GLY A 223 -7.51 -5.50 1.73
CA GLY A 223 -8.79 -5.28 1.04
C GLY A 223 -8.98 -3.86 0.49
N ILE A 224 -8.01 -2.98 0.66
CA ILE A 224 -8.08 -1.58 0.22
C ILE A 224 -7.15 -1.32 -0.96
N VAL A 225 -7.70 -0.68 -1.98
CA VAL A 225 -6.90 -0.09 -3.06
C VAL A 225 -6.58 1.36 -2.68
N PRO A 226 -5.32 1.72 -2.49
CA PRO A 226 -4.94 3.11 -2.23
C PRO A 226 -5.36 4.02 -3.39
N THR A 227 -5.71 5.27 -3.09
CA THR A 227 -6.05 6.26 -4.13
C THR A 227 -4.88 6.47 -5.10
N THR A 228 -3.66 6.40 -4.59
CA THR A 228 -2.43 6.45 -5.36
C THR A 228 -1.42 5.47 -4.77
N LEU A 229 -0.74 4.75 -5.64
CA LEU A 229 0.38 3.89 -5.28
C LEU A 229 1.66 4.69 -5.10
N ARG A 230 2.71 4.03 -4.64
CA ARG A 230 4.05 4.62 -4.58
C ARG A 230 4.46 5.13 -5.97
N GLY A 231 4.99 6.36 -6.02
CA GLY A 231 5.32 7.02 -7.29
C GLY A 231 4.17 7.76 -7.98
N GLY A 232 2.96 7.79 -7.37
CA GLY A 232 1.81 8.52 -7.90
C GLY A 232 0.96 7.76 -8.92
N THR A 233 1.21 6.48 -9.13
CA THR A 233 0.43 5.62 -10.02
C THR A 233 -0.97 5.39 -9.45
N VAL A 234 -1.98 5.42 -10.32
CA VAL A 234 -3.38 5.11 -9.99
C VAL A 234 -3.77 3.84 -10.74
N LEU A 235 -4.26 2.83 -10.03
CA LEU A 235 -4.78 1.61 -10.67
C LEU A 235 -6.09 1.93 -11.40
N SER A 236 -6.14 1.61 -12.68
CA SER A 236 -7.28 1.86 -13.54
C SER A 236 -7.59 0.71 -14.49
N SER A 237 -6.62 -0.17 -14.73
CA SER A 237 -6.79 -1.34 -15.59
C SER A 237 -7.34 -2.55 -14.84
N TYR A 238 -7.84 -3.53 -15.60
CA TYR A 238 -8.16 -4.87 -15.05
C TYR A 238 -6.88 -5.67 -14.89
N PRO A 239 -6.65 -6.31 -13.74
CA PRO A 239 -5.47 -7.14 -13.56
C PRO A 239 -5.62 -8.51 -14.24
N LEU A 240 -4.50 -9.06 -14.69
CA LEU A 240 -4.39 -10.50 -14.89
C LEU A 240 -4.39 -11.17 -13.49
N VAL A 241 -5.37 -12.05 -13.28
CA VAL A 241 -5.52 -12.80 -12.03
C VAL A 241 -4.77 -14.12 -12.14
N MET A 242 -3.76 -14.32 -11.29
CA MET A 242 -2.92 -15.51 -11.28
C MET A 242 -3.07 -16.25 -9.94
N PRO A 243 -3.96 -17.27 -9.83
CA PRO A 243 -4.17 -18.01 -8.58
C PRO A 243 -2.89 -18.69 -8.09
N VAL A 244 -2.67 -18.68 -6.76
CA VAL A 244 -1.50 -19.30 -6.13
C VAL A 244 -1.96 -20.37 -5.13
N GLY A 245 -1.61 -21.62 -5.40
CA GLY A 245 -2.03 -22.75 -4.57
C GLY A 245 -3.53 -23.08 -4.71
N ASP A 246 -4.02 -23.89 -3.81
CA ASP A 246 -5.40 -24.41 -3.76
C ASP A 246 -6.11 -24.11 -2.43
N GLY A 247 -5.63 -23.09 -1.70
CA GLY A 247 -6.20 -22.65 -0.44
C GLY A 247 -7.66 -22.22 -0.59
N THR A 248 -8.44 -22.39 0.50
CA THR A 248 -9.89 -22.08 0.52
C THR A 248 -10.28 -21.13 1.65
N ARG A 249 -9.33 -20.77 2.52
CA ARG A 249 -9.57 -19.85 3.63
C ARG A 249 -9.75 -18.43 3.11
N THR A 250 -10.76 -17.73 3.62
CA THR A 250 -11.08 -16.35 3.29
C THR A 250 -10.59 -15.41 4.38
N TYR A 251 -10.40 -14.15 4.05
CA TYR A 251 -10.25 -13.05 4.99
C TYR A 251 -11.62 -12.44 5.26
N THR A 252 -12.05 -12.39 6.53
CA THR A 252 -13.44 -12.04 6.88
C THR A 252 -13.61 -10.58 7.31
N ARG A 253 -12.54 -9.77 7.36
CA ARG A 253 -12.57 -8.39 7.85
C ARG A 253 -12.59 -7.32 6.75
N CYS A 254 -12.83 -7.70 5.50
CA CYS A 254 -12.90 -6.75 4.38
C CYS A 254 -13.97 -5.66 4.57
N ASP A 255 -15.08 -5.96 5.24
CA ASP A 255 -16.11 -4.96 5.53
C ASP A 255 -15.64 -3.93 6.56
N GLU A 256 -14.86 -4.33 7.57
CA GLU A 256 -14.29 -3.43 8.56
C GLU A 256 -13.26 -2.49 7.90
N THR A 257 -12.37 -3.03 7.07
CA THR A 257 -11.39 -2.21 6.34
C THR A 257 -12.06 -1.22 5.38
N ARG A 258 -13.11 -1.66 4.71
CA ARG A 258 -13.90 -0.80 3.82
C ARG A 258 -14.58 0.33 4.58
N ALA A 259 -15.17 0.03 5.76
CA ALA A 259 -15.78 1.05 6.62
C ALA A 259 -14.75 2.10 7.10
N ILE A 260 -13.55 1.67 7.51
CA ILE A 260 -12.45 2.58 7.87
C ILE A 260 -12.09 3.48 6.68
N TRP A 261 -11.94 2.89 5.49
CA TRP A 261 -11.57 3.63 4.28
C TRP A 261 -12.63 4.65 3.85
N GLU A 262 -13.90 4.29 3.91
CA GLU A 262 -15.00 5.21 3.63
C GLU A 262 -15.02 6.37 4.63
N LYS A 263 -14.74 6.08 5.91
CA LYS A 263 -14.64 7.13 6.93
C LYS A 263 -13.49 8.07 6.66
N LEU A 264 -12.33 7.57 6.25
CA LEU A 264 -11.19 8.39 5.82
C LEU A 264 -11.57 9.33 4.67
N LYS A 265 -12.22 8.83 3.63
CA LYS A 265 -12.69 9.67 2.50
C LYS A 265 -13.69 10.75 2.94
N GLN A 266 -14.58 10.42 3.88
CA GLN A 266 -15.50 11.42 4.44
C GLN A 266 -14.75 12.49 5.22
N MET A 267 -13.72 12.11 5.99
CA MET A 267 -12.86 13.07 6.70
C MET A 267 -12.12 13.99 5.73
N GLU A 268 -11.52 13.47 4.66
CA GLU A 268 -10.85 14.27 3.62
C GLU A 268 -11.77 15.30 2.99
N ALA A 269 -13.00 14.90 2.63
CA ALA A 269 -13.99 15.81 2.09
C ALA A 269 -14.36 16.92 3.09
N THR A 270 -14.58 16.55 4.37
CA THR A 270 -14.90 17.50 5.44
C THR A 270 -13.74 18.46 5.73
N LEU A 271 -12.49 17.98 5.73
CA LEU A 271 -11.31 18.81 5.88
C LEU A 271 -11.16 19.80 4.74
N THR A 272 -11.41 19.39 3.50
CA THR A 272 -11.37 20.26 2.31
C THR A 272 -12.40 21.38 2.41
N GLU A 273 -13.64 21.06 2.75
CA GLU A 273 -14.73 22.04 2.91
C GLU A 273 -14.45 23.00 4.08
N SER A 274 -14.12 22.46 5.25
CA SER A 274 -13.86 23.24 6.45
C SER A 274 -12.66 24.16 6.30
N GLY A 275 -11.57 23.68 5.66
CA GLY A 275 -10.38 24.46 5.37
C GLY A 275 -10.70 25.68 4.48
N SER A 276 -11.53 25.49 3.45
CA SER A 276 -11.99 26.57 2.60
C SER A 276 -12.83 27.60 3.39
N GLY A 277 -13.71 27.13 4.28
CA GLY A 277 -14.52 28.01 5.13
C GLY A 277 -13.69 28.81 6.11
N ILE A 278 -12.65 28.19 6.69
CA ILE A 278 -11.71 28.87 7.60
C ILE A 278 -10.93 29.98 6.88
N GLN A 279 -10.45 29.74 5.65
CA GLN A 279 -9.75 30.75 4.85
C GLN A 279 -10.64 31.96 4.53
N VAL A 280 -11.93 31.75 4.23
CA VAL A 280 -12.88 32.84 4.03
C VAL A 280 -13.06 33.66 5.30
N LEU A 281 -13.21 32.99 6.44
CA LEU A 281 -13.39 33.64 7.73
C LEU A 281 -12.13 34.41 8.18
N GLU A 282 -10.94 33.85 7.93
CA GLU A 282 -9.67 34.55 8.16
C GLU A 282 -9.54 35.82 7.33
N SER A 283 -9.90 35.76 6.05
CA SER A 283 -9.88 36.92 5.15
C SER A 283 -10.87 38.02 5.64
N LYS A 284 -12.04 37.60 6.12
CA LYS A 284 -13.05 38.50 6.71
C LYS A 284 -12.53 39.18 8.00
N LEU A 285 -11.94 38.39 8.89
CA LEU A 285 -11.36 38.92 10.14
C LEU A 285 -10.25 39.91 9.86
N ARG A 286 -9.41 39.67 8.85
CA ARG A 286 -8.36 40.61 8.44
C ARG A 286 -8.96 41.94 7.97
N ALA A 287 -9.97 41.89 7.10
CA ALA A 287 -10.65 43.10 6.61
C ALA A 287 -11.36 43.87 7.74
N GLU A 288 -12.02 43.17 8.68
CA GLU A 288 -12.65 43.79 9.83
C GLU A 288 -11.61 44.43 10.78
N ALA A 289 -10.46 43.78 11.00
CA ALA A 289 -9.37 44.35 11.82
C ALA A 289 -8.82 45.64 11.19
N GLU A 290 -8.57 45.66 9.87
CA GLU A 290 -8.14 46.88 9.14
C GLU A 290 -9.19 47.98 9.24
N SER A 291 -10.49 47.68 9.10
CA SER A 291 -11.57 48.61 9.24
C SER A 291 -11.65 49.19 10.66
N LEU A 292 -11.51 48.37 11.69
CA LEU A 292 -11.51 48.78 13.08
C LEU A 292 -10.34 49.74 13.41
N GLU A 293 -9.15 49.48 12.86
CA GLU A 293 -7.98 50.34 13.04
C GLU A 293 -8.22 51.71 12.39
N LEU A 294 -8.81 51.79 11.18
CA LEU A 294 -9.18 53.04 10.57
C LEU A 294 -10.26 53.80 11.34
N GLN A 295 -11.28 53.14 11.85
CA GLN A 295 -12.34 53.75 12.66
C GLN A 295 -11.75 54.29 13.97
N ARG A 296 -10.85 53.53 14.61
CA ARG A 296 -10.15 53.94 15.82
C ARG A 296 -9.32 55.19 15.58
N SER A 297 -8.49 55.22 14.54
CA SER A 297 -7.69 56.39 14.16
C SER A 297 -8.55 57.64 13.90
N ASN A 298 -9.72 57.49 13.25
CA ASN A 298 -10.68 58.57 13.05
C ASN A 298 -11.27 59.08 14.35
N LEU A 299 -11.66 58.20 15.27
CA LEU A 299 -12.16 58.57 16.62
C LEU A 299 -11.09 59.34 17.43
N ASP A 300 -9.84 58.87 17.36
CA ASP A 300 -8.71 59.52 18.05
C ASP A 300 -8.48 60.95 17.48
N ALA A 301 -8.56 61.13 16.15
CA ALA A 301 -8.43 62.42 15.49
C ALA A 301 -9.60 63.37 15.86
N LEU A 302 -10.83 62.89 15.96
CA LEU A 302 -12.01 63.69 16.36
C LEU A 302 -11.86 64.15 17.83
N LEU A 303 -11.34 63.31 18.71
CA LEU A 303 -11.09 63.63 20.11
C LEU A 303 -9.98 64.67 20.25
N ALA A 304 -8.88 64.51 19.56
CA ALA A 304 -7.73 65.42 19.52
C ALA A 304 -8.15 66.83 18.97
N GLY A 305 -9.05 66.86 17.98
CA GLY A 305 -9.62 68.07 17.38
C GLY A 305 -10.72 68.71 18.20
N GLY A 306 -11.07 68.19 19.41
CA GLY A 306 -12.14 68.74 20.25
C GLY A 306 -13.56 68.50 19.75
N ASN A 307 -13.79 67.70 18.71
CA ASN A 307 -15.10 67.45 18.15
C ASN A 307 -15.87 66.35 18.86
N THR A 308 -16.15 66.55 20.15
CA THR A 308 -16.80 65.61 21.06
C THR A 308 -18.16 65.12 20.56
N ARG A 309 -18.93 65.96 19.86
CA ARG A 309 -20.23 65.58 19.33
C ARG A 309 -20.09 64.54 18.22
N ALA A 310 -19.18 64.74 17.25
CA ALA A 310 -18.92 63.79 16.16
C ALA A 310 -18.33 62.48 16.72
N TYR A 311 -17.43 62.58 17.69
CA TYR A 311 -16.87 61.41 18.41
C TYR A 311 -17.99 60.56 19.02
N ASN A 312 -18.86 61.18 19.87
CA ASN A 312 -19.95 60.49 20.56
C ASN A 312 -20.94 59.81 19.55
N ASN A 313 -21.16 60.42 18.38
CA ASN A 313 -22.02 59.87 17.37
C ASN A 313 -21.45 58.63 16.68
N GLN A 314 -20.10 58.49 16.62
CA GLN A 314 -19.43 57.35 15.94
C GLN A 314 -19.10 56.18 16.89
N VAL A 315 -18.92 56.41 18.19
CA VAL A 315 -18.62 55.39 19.20
C VAL A 315 -19.59 54.20 19.17
N PRO A 316 -20.91 54.36 19.06
CA PRO A 316 -21.81 53.20 19.01
C PRO A 316 -21.56 52.27 17.80
N ALA A 317 -21.25 52.83 16.61
CA ALA A 317 -20.95 52.08 15.43
C ALA A 317 -19.62 51.30 15.57
N TYR A 318 -18.58 51.97 16.10
CA TYR A 318 -17.31 51.35 16.40
C TYR A 318 -17.45 50.16 17.38
N ASN A 319 -18.19 50.37 18.49
CA ASN A 319 -18.48 49.30 19.43
C ASN A 319 -19.29 48.15 18.85
N ALA A 320 -20.16 48.41 17.90
CA ALA A 320 -20.90 47.37 17.15
C ALA A 320 -19.95 46.56 16.28
N ALA A 321 -19.01 47.23 15.56
CA ALA A 321 -18.00 46.58 14.75
C ALA A 321 -17.06 45.71 15.56
N ILE A 322 -16.62 46.18 16.76
CA ILE A 322 -15.84 45.33 17.69
C ILE A 322 -16.61 44.10 18.12
N ARG A 323 -17.91 44.20 18.42
CA ARG A 323 -18.71 43.02 18.77
C ARG A 323 -18.79 42.02 17.63
N SER A 324 -19.01 42.51 16.36
CA SER A 324 -19.02 41.67 15.19
C SER A 324 -17.68 40.94 14.99
N TYR A 325 -16.57 41.65 15.05
CA TYR A 325 -15.23 41.10 14.97
C TYR A 325 -14.99 40.00 16.01
N ASN A 326 -15.36 40.27 17.28
CA ASN A 326 -15.19 39.31 18.35
C ASN A 326 -16.05 38.02 18.13
N GLN A 327 -17.25 38.16 17.59
CA GLN A 327 -18.10 37.00 17.24
C GLN A 327 -17.45 36.14 16.14
N HIS A 328 -16.95 36.76 15.07
CA HIS A 328 -16.25 36.03 14.00
C HIS A 328 -14.93 35.44 14.51
N LEU A 329 -14.25 36.09 15.46
CA LEU A 329 -13.02 35.53 16.04
C LEU A 329 -13.30 34.27 16.88
N VAL A 330 -14.42 34.24 17.62
CA VAL A 330 -14.87 33.04 18.34
C VAL A 330 -15.20 31.93 17.34
N GLU A 331 -15.99 32.24 16.31
CA GLU A 331 -16.34 31.29 15.25
C GLU A 331 -15.10 30.72 14.54
N TYR A 332 -14.13 31.58 14.22
CA TYR A 332 -12.85 31.15 13.63
C TYR A 332 -12.10 30.17 14.51
N ARG A 333 -12.00 30.45 15.81
CA ARG A 333 -11.32 29.56 16.76
C ARG A 333 -12.00 28.21 16.88
N GLU A 334 -13.33 28.20 17.02
CA GLU A 334 -14.11 26.97 17.14
C GLU A 334 -13.97 26.10 15.87
N LYS A 335 -14.04 26.71 14.68
CA LYS A 335 -13.86 25.98 13.41
C LYS A 335 -12.42 25.49 13.23
N SER A 336 -11.42 26.27 13.62
CA SER A 336 -10.01 25.88 13.57
C SER A 336 -9.71 24.72 14.51
N ASP A 337 -10.24 24.75 15.73
CA ASP A 337 -10.07 23.66 16.70
C ASP A 337 -10.72 22.37 16.21
N GLN A 338 -11.93 22.43 15.63
CA GLN A 338 -12.60 21.27 15.03
C GLN A 338 -11.84 20.72 13.82
N TYR A 339 -11.31 21.60 12.97
CA TYR A 339 -10.50 21.21 11.82
C TYR A 339 -9.22 20.49 12.27
N ASN A 340 -8.51 21.04 13.23
CA ASN A 340 -7.28 20.46 13.76
C ASN A 340 -7.54 19.09 14.39
N ALA A 341 -8.58 18.95 15.20
CA ALA A 341 -8.93 17.66 15.81
C ALA A 341 -9.28 16.60 14.76
N LEU A 342 -9.99 16.98 13.69
CA LEU A 342 -10.30 16.08 12.57
C LEU A 342 -9.05 15.71 11.76
N ALA A 343 -8.17 16.68 11.51
CA ALA A 343 -6.92 16.46 10.80
C ALA A 343 -5.97 15.54 11.60
N ASP A 344 -5.89 15.71 12.89
CA ASP A 344 -5.09 14.85 13.78
C ASP A 344 -5.60 13.40 13.73
N LEU A 345 -6.92 13.20 13.83
CA LEU A 345 -7.51 11.86 13.71
C LEU A 345 -7.29 11.24 12.32
N HIS A 346 -7.49 12.02 11.26
CA HIS A 346 -7.23 11.57 9.89
C HIS A 346 -5.77 11.13 9.70
N ASN A 347 -4.81 11.95 10.16
CA ASN A 347 -3.39 11.65 10.07
C ASN A 347 -3.00 10.43 10.93
N TYR A 348 -3.62 10.29 12.10
CA TYR A 348 -3.44 9.10 12.94
C TYR A 348 -3.81 7.83 12.19
N ILE A 349 -4.99 7.79 11.58
CA ILE A 349 -5.44 6.61 10.80
C ILE A 349 -4.51 6.33 9.62
N LEU A 350 -4.08 7.37 8.88
CA LEU A 350 -3.15 7.19 7.75
C LEU A 350 -1.79 6.62 8.18
N SER A 351 -1.31 6.96 9.38
CA SER A 351 -0.02 6.48 9.89
C SER A 351 -0.09 5.13 10.61
N HIS A 352 -1.29 4.59 10.89
CA HIS A 352 -1.49 3.35 11.65
C HIS A 352 -2.20 2.25 10.84
N GLN A 353 -2.00 2.22 9.51
CA GLN A 353 -2.66 1.25 8.63
C GLN A 353 -2.21 -0.22 8.85
N TYR A 354 -1.35 -0.46 9.81
CA TYR A 354 -0.96 -1.77 10.33
C TYR A 354 -1.85 -2.25 11.50
N ASP A 355 -2.84 -1.45 11.92
CA ASP A 355 -3.73 -1.73 13.04
C ASP A 355 -5.21 -1.54 12.67
N ARG A 356 -5.76 -2.47 11.87
CA ARG A 356 -7.19 -2.45 11.52
C ARG A 356 -8.08 -2.48 12.76
N LYS A 357 -7.75 -3.36 13.73
CA LYS A 357 -8.57 -3.59 14.91
C LYS A 357 -8.70 -2.34 15.77
N GLY A 358 -7.57 -1.73 16.15
CA GLY A 358 -7.57 -0.50 16.95
C GLY A 358 -8.24 0.66 16.21
N MET A 359 -8.04 0.78 14.89
CA MET A 359 -8.72 1.82 14.11
C MET A 359 -10.22 1.59 14.00
N PHE A 360 -10.68 0.34 13.83
CA PHE A 360 -12.11 0.04 13.79
C PHE A 360 -12.77 0.33 15.12
N GLU A 361 -12.15 -0.07 16.25
CA GLU A 361 -12.62 0.25 17.59
C GLU A 361 -12.64 1.76 17.85
N LEU A 362 -11.62 2.51 17.42
CA LEU A 362 -11.55 3.97 17.56
C LEU A 362 -12.67 4.70 16.81
N LEU A 363 -13.07 4.18 15.64
CA LEU A 363 -14.03 4.87 14.77
C LEU A 363 -15.48 4.43 14.99
N PHE A 364 -15.72 3.20 15.46
CA PHE A 364 -17.05 2.58 15.50
C PHE A 364 -17.39 1.91 16.84
N GLY A 365 -16.43 1.86 17.81
CA GLY A 365 -16.55 1.25 19.15
C GLY A 365 -17.14 2.16 20.23
#